data_2f0cdc2d4fc2297a786cd251b35072bf
#
_entry.id   2f0cdc2d4fc2297a786cd251b35072bf
#
_cell.length_a   1.000
_cell.length_b   1.000
_cell.length_c   1.000
_cell.angle_alpha   90.00
_cell.angle_beta   90.00
_cell.angle_gamma   90.00
#
_symmetry.space_group_name_H-M   'P 1'
#
loop_
_entity.id
_entity.type
_entity.pdbx_description
1 polymer ?
#
loop_
_entity_poly.entity_id
_entity_poly.type
_entity_poly.pdbx_seq_one_letter_code
_entity_poly.pdbx_strand_id
1 'polypeptide(L)'
;ALDYMKQKIFDKRNFPNLKIDEGETDINELFKTSKVVVSQAIQTTYLESLSLNIPTIVFTHHKSELFRDDFLPYLKRLKDNKIFFDDAIEAAKHLNKNWADIDNWWKNNKTQEIVLDFSNKYIFRNKNRLQDKKNVLLNT
;
A
#
# COMPACT_ATOMS: atom_id res chain seq x y z
N ALA A 1 -13.66 -8.04 21.63
CA ALA A 1 -14.02 -8.17 20.21
C ALA A 1 -12.80 -8.40 19.31
N LEU A 2 -11.76 -7.58 19.48
CA LEU A 2 -10.52 -7.75 18.69
C LEU A 2 -9.81 -9.07 19.00
N ASP A 3 -9.75 -9.47 20.27
CA ASP A 3 -9.12 -10.72 20.70
C ASP A 3 -9.89 -11.96 20.19
N TYR A 4 -11.21 -11.88 20.17
CA TYR A 4 -12.06 -12.94 19.61
C TYR A 4 -11.84 -13.09 18.09
N MET A 5 -11.75 -11.99 17.36
CA MET A 5 -11.47 -11.99 15.93
C MET A 5 -10.06 -12.53 15.64
N LYS A 6 -9.06 -12.14 16.43
CA LYS A 6 -7.70 -12.66 16.33
C LYS A 6 -7.66 -14.17 16.52
N GLN A 7 -8.36 -14.68 17.53
CA GLN A 7 -8.41 -16.13 17.82
C GLN A 7 -9.11 -16.92 16.72
N LYS A 8 -10.19 -16.38 16.16
CA LYS A 8 -11.04 -17.10 15.22
C LYS A 8 -10.58 -16.99 13.76
N ILE A 9 -10.13 -15.82 13.35
CA ILE A 9 -9.69 -15.55 11.97
C ILE A 9 -8.22 -15.88 11.77
N PHE A 10 -7.38 -15.60 12.76
CA PHE A 10 -5.92 -15.77 12.69
C PHE A 10 -5.43 -16.95 13.56
N ASP A 11 -6.19 -18.04 13.58
CA ASP A 11 -5.77 -19.25 14.28
C ASP A 11 -4.47 -19.79 13.65
N LYS A 12 -3.44 -19.94 14.46
CA LYS A 12 -2.14 -20.48 14.05
C LYS A 12 -2.21 -21.87 13.41
N ARG A 13 -3.25 -22.63 13.70
CA ARG A 13 -3.49 -23.93 13.07
C ARG A 13 -3.83 -23.80 11.58
N ASN A 14 -4.52 -22.73 11.20
CA ASN A 14 -4.87 -22.43 9.81
C ASN A 14 -3.80 -21.61 9.10
N PHE A 15 -3.07 -20.79 9.87
CA PHE A 15 -2.05 -19.87 9.33
C PHE A 15 -0.77 -19.94 10.17
N PRO A 16 0.02 -21.03 10.06
CA PRO A 16 1.17 -21.27 10.94
C PRO A 16 2.29 -20.23 10.79
N ASN A 17 2.37 -19.57 9.66
CA ASN A 17 3.39 -18.57 9.36
C ASN A 17 2.92 -17.13 9.62
N LEU A 18 1.68 -16.95 10.08
CA LEU A 18 1.15 -15.64 10.38
C LEU A 18 1.72 -15.11 11.69
N LYS A 19 2.30 -13.92 11.63
CA LYS A 19 2.73 -13.14 12.80
C LYS A 19 1.91 -11.88 12.88
N ILE A 20 1.34 -11.60 14.06
CA ILE A 20 0.58 -10.38 14.30
C ILE A 20 1.47 -9.41 15.07
N ASP A 21 1.70 -8.24 14.48
CA ASP A 21 2.35 -7.11 15.16
C ASP A 21 1.28 -6.23 15.78
N GLU A 22 1.36 -6.01 17.08
CA GLU A 22 0.40 -5.22 17.83
C GLU A 22 0.82 -3.75 18.00
N GLY A 23 1.69 -3.26 17.11
CA GLY A 23 2.23 -1.92 17.17
C GLY A 23 3.58 -1.82 17.88
N GLU A 24 4.23 -2.95 18.11
CA GLU A 24 5.53 -3.04 18.78
C GLU A 24 6.70 -2.63 17.89
N THR A 25 6.56 -2.87 16.59
CA THR A 25 7.60 -2.58 15.60
C THR A 25 7.27 -1.31 14.82
N ASP A 26 8.28 -0.47 14.60
CA ASP A 26 8.13 0.69 13.71
C ASP A 26 7.71 0.22 12.32
N ILE A 27 6.66 0.83 11.78
CA ILE A 27 6.11 0.47 10.46
C ILE A 27 7.15 0.63 9.34
N ASN A 28 8.05 1.60 9.43
CA ASN A 28 9.12 1.79 8.46
C ASN A 28 10.10 0.61 8.45
N GLU A 29 10.38 0.04 9.61
CA GLU A 29 11.20 -1.17 9.71
C GLU A 29 10.50 -2.38 9.10
N LEU A 30 9.20 -2.53 9.34
CA LEU A 30 8.39 -3.58 8.71
C LEU A 30 8.39 -3.45 7.19
N PHE A 31 8.24 -2.23 6.66
CA PHE A 31 8.28 -1.99 5.21
C PHE A 31 9.61 -2.37 4.60
N LYS A 32 10.73 -1.99 5.21
CA LYS A 32 12.07 -2.27 4.70
C LYS A 32 12.39 -3.76 4.62
N THR A 33 11.81 -4.55 5.51
CA THR A 33 12.02 -6.01 5.57
C THR A 33 10.97 -6.81 4.82
N SER A 34 9.95 -6.14 4.27
CA SER A 34 8.85 -6.80 3.55
C SER A 34 9.18 -6.98 2.08
N LYS A 35 8.85 -8.15 1.55
CA LYS A 35 8.92 -8.43 0.12
C LYS A 35 7.81 -7.70 -0.64
N VAL A 36 6.61 -7.68 -0.07
CA VAL A 36 5.42 -7.00 -0.60
C VAL A 36 4.60 -6.46 0.56
N VAL A 37 4.06 -5.27 0.40
CA VAL A 37 3.07 -4.69 1.33
C VAL A 37 1.69 -4.83 0.70
N VAL A 38 0.74 -5.34 1.46
CA VAL A 38 -0.66 -5.46 1.03
C VAL A 38 -1.51 -4.58 1.94
N SER A 39 -2.30 -3.69 1.36
CA SER A 39 -3.10 -2.71 2.08
C SER A 39 -4.51 -2.61 1.53
N GLN A 40 -5.45 -2.27 2.39
CA GLN A 40 -6.78 -1.84 1.98
C GLN A 40 -6.75 -0.37 1.54
N ALA A 41 -7.58 -0.02 0.55
CA ALA A 41 -7.62 1.33 -0.01
C ALA A 41 -8.06 2.41 0.98
N ILE A 42 -8.86 2.05 1.99
CA ILE A 42 -9.33 2.98 3.02
C ILE A 42 -8.24 3.40 4.01
N GLN A 43 -7.12 2.68 4.04
CA GLN A 43 -5.99 2.98 4.92
C GLN A 43 -4.92 3.75 4.15
N THR A 44 -4.17 4.59 4.84
CA THR A 44 -3.10 5.41 4.22
C THR A 44 -1.75 4.70 4.16
N THR A 45 -1.66 3.49 4.69
CA THR A 45 -0.42 2.69 4.76
C THR A 45 0.25 2.50 3.41
N TYR A 46 -0.54 2.32 2.34
CA TYR A 46 0.00 2.14 0.99
C TYR A 46 0.71 3.40 0.46
N LEU A 47 0.33 4.58 0.92
CA LEU A 47 1.01 5.83 0.53
C LEU A 47 2.47 5.81 1.01
N GLU A 48 2.69 5.34 2.23
CA GLU A 48 4.04 5.26 2.81
C GLU A 48 4.88 4.21 2.10
N SER A 49 4.35 3.02 1.87
CA SER A 49 5.08 1.95 1.18
C SER A 49 5.40 2.30 -0.28
N LEU A 50 4.48 2.96 -0.99
CA LEU A 50 4.74 3.48 -2.34
C LEU A 50 5.82 4.56 -2.34
N SER A 51 5.82 5.45 -1.35
CA SER A 51 6.84 6.51 -1.24
C SER A 51 8.24 5.95 -1.04
N LEU A 52 8.35 4.78 -0.43
CA LEU A 52 9.60 4.06 -0.24
C LEU A 52 9.94 3.12 -1.41
N ASN A 53 9.12 3.13 -2.44
CA ASN A 53 9.23 2.25 -3.62
C ASN A 53 9.28 0.76 -3.27
N ILE A 54 8.49 0.37 -2.29
CA ILE A 54 8.34 -1.04 -1.90
C ILE A 54 7.19 -1.66 -2.69
N PRO A 55 7.34 -2.87 -3.22
CA PRO A 55 6.24 -3.56 -3.90
C PRO A 55 4.96 -3.54 -3.08
N THR A 56 3.91 -2.95 -3.62
CA THR A 56 2.67 -2.67 -2.89
C THR A 56 1.46 -3.11 -3.70
N ILE A 57 0.55 -3.80 -3.04
CA ILE A 57 -0.76 -4.17 -3.57
C ILE A 57 -1.82 -3.50 -2.71
N VAL A 58 -2.76 -2.81 -3.37
CA VAL A 58 -3.90 -2.15 -2.72
C VAL A 58 -5.18 -2.77 -3.24
N PHE A 59 -6.13 -3.07 -2.37
CA PHE A 59 -7.42 -3.60 -2.77
C PHE A 59 -8.57 -2.89 -2.05
N THR A 60 -9.76 -2.90 -2.69
CA THR A 60 -11.01 -2.41 -2.12
C THR A 60 -11.94 -3.57 -1.78
N HIS A 61 -12.78 -3.40 -0.78
CA HIS A 61 -13.85 -4.34 -0.46
C HIS A 61 -15.15 -4.03 -1.20
N HIS A 62 -15.35 -2.78 -1.58
CA HIS A 62 -16.58 -2.30 -2.18
C HIS A 62 -16.30 -1.52 -3.46
N LYS A 63 -16.97 -1.89 -4.54
CA LYS A 63 -16.95 -1.15 -5.82
C LYS A 63 -17.52 0.27 -5.69
N SER A 64 -18.18 0.55 -4.57
CA SER A 64 -18.84 1.83 -4.28
C SER A 64 -17.95 2.84 -3.53
N GLU A 65 -16.67 2.55 -3.33
CA GLU A 65 -15.76 3.55 -2.78
C GLU A 65 -15.65 4.70 -3.77
N LEU A 66 -16.09 5.87 -3.31
CA LEU A 66 -16.07 7.08 -4.13
C LEU A 66 -14.68 7.70 -4.08
N PHE A 67 -13.98 7.59 -5.19
CA PHE A 67 -12.73 8.33 -5.37
C PHE A 67 -13.03 9.68 -6.01
N ARG A 68 -12.23 10.67 -5.67
CA ARG A 68 -12.32 11.99 -6.28
C ARG A 68 -12.00 11.90 -7.77
N ASP A 69 -12.61 12.78 -8.56
CA ASP A 69 -12.44 12.78 -10.02
C ASP A 69 -10.98 12.97 -10.45
N ASP A 70 -10.22 13.77 -9.71
CA ASP A 70 -8.80 13.98 -9.98
C ASP A 70 -7.92 12.74 -9.72
N PHE A 71 -8.42 11.79 -8.92
CA PHE A 71 -7.75 10.53 -8.64
C PHE A 71 -8.00 9.47 -9.72
N LEU A 72 -9.12 9.51 -10.42
CA LEU A 72 -9.54 8.46 -11.36
C LEU A 72 -8.50 8.11 -12.44
N PRO A 73 -7.80 9.07 -13.07
CA PRO A 73 -6.76 8.73 -14.04
C PRO A 73 -5.59 7.94 -13.43
N TYR A 74 -5.21 8.27 -12.20
CA TYR A 74 -4.17 7.54 -11.47
C TYR A 74 -4.65 6.16 -11.06
N LEU A 75 -5.89 6.04 -10.58
CA LEU A 75 -6.50 4.77 -10.22
C LEU A 75 -6.48 3.80 -11.39
N LYS A 76 -6.84 4.26 -12.59
CA LYS A 76 -6.80 3.44 -13.79
C LYS A 76 -5.38 2.92 -14.07
N ARG A 77 -4.38 3.78 -14.01
CA ARG A 77 -2.99 3.38 -14.23
C ARG A 77 -2.48 2.42 -13.15
N LEU A 78 -2.88 2.63 -11.89
CA LEU A 78 -2.55 1.72 -10.79
C LEU A 78 -3.17 0.33 -11.02
N LYS A 79 -4.42 0.27 -11.50
CA LYS A 79 -5.07 -0.99 -11.86
C LYS A 79 -4.40 -1.67 -13.07
N ASP A 80 -4.09 -0.91 -14.11
CA ASP A 80 -3.44 -1.44 -15.32
C ASP A 80 -2.06 -2.05 -15.00
N ASN A 81 -1.37 -1.51 -14.00
CA ASN A 81 -0.05 -2.00 -13.56
C ASN A 81 -0.10 -2.96 -12.37
N LYS A 82 -1.29 -3.46 -12.03
CA LYS A 82 -1.48 -4.48 -10.98
C LYS A 82 -1.04 -4.04 -9.59
N ILE A 83 -1.16 -2.76 -9.31
CA ILE A 83 -0.95 -2.20 -7.97
C ILE A 83 -2.27 -2.13 -7.22
N PHE A 84 -3.36 -1.75 -7.91
CA PHE A 84 -4.69 -1.61 -7.33
C PHE A 84 -5.66 -2.66 -7.89
N PHE A 85 -6.47 -3.27 -7.01
CA PHE A 85 -7.44 -4.31 -7.35
C PHE A 85 -8.81 -3.99 -6.76
N ASP A 86 -9.86 -4.37 -7.46
CA ASP A 86 -11.24 -4.19 -7.02
C ASP A 86 -11.66 -5.20 -5.95
N ASP A 87 -10.93 -6.31 -5.82
CA ASP A 87 -11.19 -7.30 -4.78
C ASP A 87 -9.90 -8.01 -4.30
N ALA A 88 -9.99 -8.58 -3.10
CA ALA A 88 -8.87 -9.26 -2.47
C ALA A 88 -8.47 -10.55 -3.18
N ILE A 89 -9.40 -11.24 -3.84
CA ILE A 89 -9.14 -12.52 -4.51
C ILE A 89 -8.24 -12.29 -5.73
N GLU A 90 -8.55 -11.30 -6.55
CA GLU A 90 -7.73 -10.95 -7.71
C GLU A 90 -6.33 -10.45 -7.28
N ALA A 91 -6.26 -9.70 -6.20
CA ALA A 91 -4.99 -9.29 -5.59
C ALA A 91 -4.14 -10.50 -5.17
N ALA A 92 -4.76 -11.47 -4.50
CA ALA A 92 -4.08 -12.69 -4.06
C ALA A 92 -3.59 -13.54 -5.24
N LYS A 93 -4.39 -13.67 -6.30
CA LYS A 93 -4.00 -14.38 -7.52
C LYS A 93 -2.77 -13.75 -8.18
N HIS A 94 -2.75 -12.43 -8.29
CA HIS A 94 -1.61 -11.70 -8.83
C HIS A 94 -0.35 -11.93 -7.99
N LEU A 95 -0.48 -11.84 -6.67
CA LEU A 95 0.62 -12.05 -5.74
C LEU A 95 1.20 -13.46 -5.87
N ASN A 96 0.34 -14.47 -5.88
CA ASN A 96 0.75 -15.86 -6.02
C ASN A 96 1.47 -16.12 -7.34
N LYS A 97 0.95 -15.57 -8.44
CA LYS A 97 1.55 -15.72 -9.77
C LYS A 97 2.95 -15.12 -9.85
N ASN A 98 3.19 -14.00 -9.18
CA ASN A 98 4.43 -13.22 -9.28
C ASN A 98 5.36 -13.43 -8.08
N TRP A 99 5.00 -14.28 -7.13
CA TRP A 99 5.76 -14.43 -5.87
C TRP A 99 7.21 -14.84 -6.07
N ALA A 100 7.49 -15.70 -7.04
CA ALA A 100 8.84 -16.16 -7.32
C ALA A 100 9.75 -15.04 -7.85
N ASP A 101 9.18 -14.07 -8.58
CA ASP A 101 9.91 -12.94 -9.16
C ASP A 101 9.08 -11.66 -9.10
N ILE A 102 8.98 -11.08 -7.90
CA ILE A 102 8.27 -9.82 -7.66
C ILE A 102 8.91 -8.68 -8.45
N ASP A 103 10.22 -8.67 -8.60
CA ASP A 103 10.94 -7.61 -9.28
C ASP A 103 10.58 -7.51 -10.77
N ASN A 104 10.25 -8.62 -11.42
CA ASN A 104 9.81 -8.60 -12.82
C ASN A 104 8.55 -7.77 -13.02
N TRP A 105 7.64 -7.79 -12.07
CA TRP A 105 6.46 -6.92 -12.07
C TRP A 105 6.78 -5.51 -11.58
N TRP A 106 7.43 -5.41 -10.41
CA TRP A 106 7.59 -4.14 -9.72
C TRP A 106 8.58 -3.20 -10.42
N LYS A 107 9.68 -3.72 -10.94
CA LYS A 107 10.73 -2.93 -11.60
C LYS A 107 10.46 -2.67 -13.08
N ASN A 108 9.33 -3.10 -13.60
CA ASN A 108 8.88 -2.76 -14.95
C ASN A 108 8.78 -1.24 -15.10
N ASN A 109 9.22 -0.70 -16.23
CA ASN A 109 9.25 0.75 -16.46
C ASN A 109 7.88 1.42 -16.30
N LYS A 110 6.82 0.81 -16.79
CA LYS A 110 5.46 1.34 -16.65
C LYS A 110 4.99 1.36 -15.20
N THR A 111 5.31 0.33 -14.45
CA THR A 111 4.99 0.24 -13.02
C THR A 111 5.74 1.34 -12.25
N GLN A 112 7.04 1.49 -12.48
CA GLN A 112 7.84 2.50 -11.81
C GLN A 112 7.41 3.92 -12.19
N GLU A 113 6.99 4.14 -13.42
CA GLU A 113 6.49 5.43 -13.90
C GLU A 113 5.24 5.85 -13.13
N ILE A 114 4.25 4.96 -12.97
CA ILE A 114 3.04 5.30 -12.22
C ILE A 114 3.32 5.47 -10.71
N VAL A 115 4.20 4.66 -10.14
CA VAL A 115 4.61 4.81 -8.73
C VAL A 115 5.21 6.18 -8.50
N LEU A 116 6.11 6.62 -9.37
CA LEU A 116 6.74 7.93 -9.28
C LEU A 116 5.74 9.07 -9.47
N ASP A 117 4.91 9.01 -10.49
CA ASP A 117 3.91 10.05 -10.79
C ASP A 117 2.90 10.18 -9.64
N PHE A 118 2.42 9.05 -9.13
CA PHE A 118 1.50 9.02 -8.00
C PHE A 118 2.14 9.57 -6.73
N SER A 119 3.36 9.16 -6.43
CA SER A 119 4.10 9.62 -5.26
C SER A 119 4.37 11.12 -5.32
N ASN A 120 4.76 11.65 -6.47
CA ASN A 120 4.97 13.08 -6.66
C ASN A 120 3.69 13.88 -6.44
N LYS A 121 2.56 13.38 -6.92
CA LYS A 121 1.30 14.10 -6.79
C LYS A 121 0.72 14.05 -5.38
N TYR A 122 0.67 12.87 -4.75
CA TYR A 122 -0.10 12.65 -3.52
C TYR A 122 0.74 12.55 -2.25
N ILE A 123 2.03 12.25 -2.36
CA ILE A 123 2.88 11.97 -1.20
C ILE A 123 3.89 13.10 -0.97
N PHE A 124 4.78 13.32 -1.91
CA PHE A 124 5.88 14.29 -1.74
C PHE A 124 5.39 15.72 -1.68
N ARG A 125 4.35 16.06 -2.44
CA ARG A 125 3.74 17.39 -2.43
C ARG A 125 3.15 17.73 -1.06
N ASN A 126 2.51 16.76 -0.40
CA ASN A 126 1.98 16.94 0.95
C ASN A 126 3.08 17.04 2.00
N LYS A 127 4.15 16.28 1.89
CA LYS A 127 5.33 16.39 2.76
C LYS A 127 5.98 17.78 2.65
N ASN A 128 6.13 18.29 1.45
CA ASN A 128 6.69 19.64 1.22
C ASN A 128 5.80 20.72 1.85
N ARG A 129 4.48 20.61 1.73
CA ARG A 129 3.54 21.54 2.39
C ARG A 129 3.65 21.53 3.91
N LEU A 130 3.82 20.35 4.51
CA LEU A 130 4.00 20.21 5.96
C LEU A 130 5.36 20.79 6.38
N GLN A 131 6.41 20.58 5.61
CA GLN A 131 7.73 21.14 5.87
C GLN A 131 7.71 22.66 5.77
N ASP A 132 7.08 23.23 4.74
CA ASP A 132 6.91 24.67 4.58
C ASP A 132 6.14 25.28 5.73
N LYS A 133 5.05 24.67 6.18
CA LYS A 133 4.30 25.11 7.36
C LYS A 133 5.14 25.09 8.64
N LYS A 134 5.94 24.05 8.84
CA LYS A 134 6.87 23.99 9.97
C LYS A 134 7.92 25.09 9.91
N ASN A 135 8.48 25.35 8.76
CA ASN A 135 9.49 26.40 8.56
C ASN A 135 8.90 27.80 8.83
N VAL A 136 7.67 28.06 8.39
CA VAL A 136 6.95 29.30 8.67
C VAL A 136 6.73 29.48 10.18
N LEU A 137 6.31 28.43 10.89
CA LEU A 137 6.08 28.46 12.34
C LEU A 137 7.37 28.64 13.14
N LEU A 138 8.49 28.07 12.68
CA LEU A 138 9.79 28.20 13.36
C LEU A 138 10.44 29.58 13.12
N ASN A 139 10.09 30.29 12.06
CA ASN A 139 10.64 31.60 11.72
C ASN A 139 9.76 32.78 12.21
N THR A 140 8.67 32.47 12.89
CA THR A 140 7.82 33.46 13.55
C THR A 140 7.99 33.40 15.07
#